data_5b71068281132f2d91d01c48024699f4
#
_entry.id   5b71068281132f2d91d01c48024699f4
#
_cell.length_a   1.000
_cell.length_b   1.000
_cell.length_c   1.000
_cell.angle_alpha   90.00
_cell.angle_beta   90.00
_cell.angle_gamma   90.00
#
_symmetry.space_group_name_H-M   'P 1'
#
loop_
_entity.id
_entity.type
_entity.pdbx_description
1 polymer ?
#
loop_
_entity_poly.entity_id
_entity_poly.type
_entity_poly.pdbx_seq_one_letter_code
_entity_poly.pdbx_strand_id
1 'polypeptide(L)'
;PFEEYFLTLEPQFLDNPLWVPKFSTFSVISEPSQFRQIEVPIIVGGIVRGRVTYAIGGEEFSAENLSVTIAPESGEKPGFPKTATSFSTGEFEFLGLAPGRYVVSLNASQVVQLGYQKTELTRTIEIRVLPDGDQINNVDFRLER
;
A
#
# COMPACT_ATOMS: atom_id res chain seq x y z
N PRO A 1 -6.93 14.94 -38.91
CA PRO A 1 -7.81 14.93 -37.74
C PRO A 1 -7.04 14.66 -36.45
N PHE A 2 -7.54 15.19 -35.38
CA PHE A 2 -7.02 14.96 -34.07
C PHE A 2 -7.73 13.78 -33.43
N GLU A 3 -6.96 12.91 -32.80
CA GLU A 3 -7.49 11.83 -32.00
C GLU A 3 -6.94 11.95 -30.57
N GLU A 4 -7.81 11.74 -29.62
CA GLU A 4 -7.44 11.77 -28.21
C GLU A 4 -7.42 10.35 -27.65
N TYR A 5 -6.31 9.98 -27.02
CA TYR A 5 -6.11 8.67 -26.41
C TYR A 5 -5.87 8.82 -24.92
N PHE A 6 -6.42 7.90 -24.15
CA PHE A 6 -6.19 7.82 -22.72
C PHE A 6 -5.29 6.62 -22.43
N LEU A 7 -4.19 6.89 -21.73
CA LEU A 7 -3.25 5.86 -21.33
C LEU A 7 -3.30 5.68 -19.83
N THR A 8 -3.33 4.43 -19.40
CA THR A 8 -3.23 4.07 -17.99
C THR A 8 -1.99 3.22 -17.82
N LEU A 9 -1.12 3.64 -16.89
CA LEU A 9 0.09 2.89 -16.58
C LEU A 9 -0.18 1.91 -15.44
N GLU A 10 0.25 0.68 -15.66
CA GLU A 10 0.19 -0.35 -14.65
C GLU A 10 1.59 -0.52 -14.03
N PRO A 11 1.73 -0.41 -12.72
CA PRO A 11 3.04 -0.48 -12.06
C PRO A 11 3.84 -1.75 -12.34
N GLN A 12 3.17 -2.85 -12.63
CA GLN A 12 3.82 -4.12 -12.93
C GLN A 12 4.69 -4.12 -14.19
N PHE A 13 4.51 -3.13 -15.08
CA PHE A 13 5.33 -2.98 -16.28
C PHE A 13 6.54 -2.07 -16.07
N LEU A 14 6.74 -1.56 -14.87
CA LEU A 14 7.90 -0.76 -14.52
C LEU A 14 9.04 -1.67 -14.05
N ASP A 15 10.28 -1.29 -14.36
CA ASP A 15 11.47 -2.08 -14.01
C ASP A 15 11.68 -2.23 -12.51
N ASN A 16 11.22 -1.26 -11.73
CA ASN A 16 11.35 -1.28 -10.28
C ASN A 16 9.94 -1.36 -9.66
N PRO A 17 9.65 -2.38 -8.82
CA PRO A 17 8.33 -2.51 -8.22
C PRO A 17 7.95 -1.39 -7.26
N LEU A 18 8.93 -0.57 -6.86
CA LEU A 18 8.67 0.62 -6.03
C LEU A 18 8.32 1.85 -6.86
N TRP A 19 8.51 1.81 -8.17
CA TRP A 19 8.16 2.92 -9.03
C TRP A 19 6.65 3.00 -9.20
N VAL A 20 6.10 4.19 -9.03
CA VAL A 20 4.67 4.45 -9.23
C VAL A 20 4.51 5.66 -10.13
N PRO A 21 3.54 5.66 -11.06
CA PRO A 21 3.26 6.85 -11.85
C PRO A 21 2.72 7.98 -10.97
N LYS A 22 3.19 9.18 -11.20
CA LYS A 22 2.64 10.38 -10.54
C LYS A 22 1.18 10.59 -10.92
N PHE A 23 0.87 10.29 -12.18
CA PHE A 23 -0.50 10.29 -12.70
C PHE A 23 -0.80 8.89 -13.22
N SER A 24 -1.93 8.31 -12.82
CA SER A 24 -2.34 6.99 -13.26
C SER A 24 -2.96 6.99 -14.68
N THR A 25 -3.46 8.13 -15.10
CA THR A 25 -4.10 8.29 -16.41
C THR A 25 -3.76 9.66 -16.99
N PHE A 26 -3.45 9.69 -18.26
CA PHE A 26 -3.20 10.93 -18.98
C PHE A 26 -3.69 10.79 -20.42
N SER A 27 -4.01 11.93 -21.05
CA SER A 27 -4.46 11.95 -22.43
C SER A 27 -3.33 12.32 -23.38
N VAL A 28 -3.36 11.74 -24.56
CA VAL A 28 -2.41 12.01 -25.63
C VAL A 28 -3.17 12.52 -26.83
N ILE A 29 -2.79 13.69 -27.32
CA ILE A 29 -3.37 14.26 -28.54
C ILE A 29 -2.34 14.07 -29.67
N SER A 30 -2.75 13.37 -30.72
CA SER A 30 -1.91 13.12 -31.86
C SER A 30 -2.25 14.07 -33.00
N GLU A 31 -1.27 14.77 -33.52
CA GLU A 31 -1.40 15.66 -34.69
C GLU A 31 -0.68 15.04 -35.88
N PRO A 32 -1.29 15.05 -37.10
CA PRO A 32 -0.69 14.40 -38.27
C PRO A 32 0.69 14.93 -38.68
N SER A 33 0.99 16.16 -38.34
CA SER A 33 2.21 16.84 -38.79
C SER A 33 3.25 17.04 -37.70
N GLN A 34 3.02 16.56 -36.49
CA GLN A 34 3.93 16.78 -35.36
C GLN A 34 4.10 15.53 -34.52
N PHE A 35 5.33 15.31 -34.13
CA PHE A 35 5.66 14.32 -33.11
C PHE A 35 5.80 15.03 -31.76
N ARG A 36 5.12 14.51 -30.75
CA ARG A 36 5.26 15.00 -29.38
C ARG A 36 5.87 13.92 -28.54
N GLN A 37 6.92 14.28 -27.85
CA GLN A 37 7.49 13.41 -26.84
C GLN A 37 6.68 13.58 -25.56
N ILE A 38 6.19 12.47 -25.02
CA ILE A 38 5.44 12.45 -23.78
C ILE A 38 6.35 11.93 -22.68
N GLU A 39 6.48 12.72 -21.63
CA GLU A 39 7.19 12.31 -20.44
C GLU A 39 6.17 11.96 -19.36
N VAL A 40 6.28 10.75 -18.83
CA VAL A 40 5.48 10.30 -17.70
C VAL A 40 6.33 10.45 -16.45
N PRO A 41 5.99 11.38 -15.54
CA PRO A 41 6.74 11.52 -14.31
C PRO A 41 6.52 10.29 -13.44
N ILE A 42 7.62 9.72 -12.98
CA ILE A 42 7.63 8.53 -12.12
C ILE A 42 8.32 8.89 -10.83
N ILE A 43 7.74 8.45 -9.72
CA ILE A 43 8.33 8.58 -8.40
C ILE A 43 8.56 7.20 -7.80
N VAL A 44 9.51 7.11 -6.88
CA VAL A 44 9.74 5.86 -6.15
C VAL A 44 8.68 5.75 -5.06
N GLY A 45 7.89 4.68 -5.10
CA GLY A 45 6.85 4.42 -4.12
C GLY A 45 7.40 3.97 -2.78
N GLY A 46 6.58 4.10 -1.75
CA GLY A 46 6.95 3.71 -0.39
C GLY A 46 6.75 2.22 -0.12
N ILE A 47 7.39 1.77 0.93
CA ILE A 47 7.25 0.43 1.49
C ILE A 47 6.70 0.56 2.90
N VAL A 48 5.68 -0.24 3.22
CA VAL A 48 5.14 -0.34 4.57
C VAL A 48 5.36 -1.77 5.06
N ARG A 49 6.01 -1.90 6.20
CA ARG A 49 6.27 -3.19 6.85
C ARG A 49 5.89 -3.15 8.30
N GLY A 50 5.35 -4.24 8.77
CA GLY A 50 5.02 -4.39 10.18
C GLY A 50 4.93 -5.85 10.56
N ARG A 51 4.60 -6.08 11.82
CA ARG A 51 4.45 -7.42 12.39
C ARG A 51 3.22 -7.45 13.27
N VAL A 52 2.49 -8.54 13.18
CA VAL A 52 1.37 -8.80 14.07
C VAL A 52 1.77 -9.90 15.05
N THR A 53 1.64 -9.60 16.33
CA THR A 53 1.96 -10.54 17.39
C THR A 53 0.79 -10.66 18.36
N TYR A 54 0.75 -11.74 19.12
CA TYR A 54 -0.21 -11.89 20.19
C TYR A 54 0.50 -12.38 21.45
N ALA A 55 -0.06 -11.99 22.59
CA ALA A 55 0.50 -12.34 23.90
C ALA A 55 -0.45 -13.28 24.65
N ILE A 56 0.11 -14.32 25.25
CA ILE A 56 -0.57 -15.23 26.16
C ILE A 56 0.28 -15.36 27.41
N GLY A 57 -0.27 -14.98 28.56
CA GLY A 57 0.42 -15.14 29.84
C GLY A 57 1.79 -14.45 29.92
N GLY A 58 1.95 -13.35 29.20
CA GLY A 58 3.22 -12.59 29.15
C GLY A 58 4.19 -13.04 28.08
N GLU A 59 3.92 -14.13 27.38
CA GLU A 59 4.72 -14.58 26.23
C GLU A 59 4.15 -14.06 24.92
N GLU A 60 5.04 -13.66 24.00
CA GLU A 60 4.69 -13.09 22.73
C GLU A 60 4.92 -14.08 21.59
N PHE A 61 3.94 -14.21 20.70
CA PHE A 61 3.96 -15.12 19.57
C PHE A 61 3.63 -14.37 18.29
N SER A 62 4.06 -14.92 17.17
CA SER A 62 3.72 -14.38 15.84
C SER A 62 2.29 -14.76 15.45
N ALA A 63 1.52 -13.77 14.98
CA ALA A 63 0.18 -14.01 14.48
C ALA A 63 0.23 -14.17 12.96
N GLU A 64 0.02 -15.39 12.49
CA GLU A 64 0.02 -15.70 11.06
C GLU A 64 -1.38 -15.68 10.45
N ASN A 65 -1.45 -15.52 9.14
CA ASN A 65 -2.68 -15.59 8.33
C ASN A 65 -3.75 -14.55 8.70
N LEU A 66 -3.34 -13.43 9.27
CA LEU A 66 -4.25 -12.30 9.50
C LEU A 66 -4.28 -11.38 8.28
N SER A 67 -5.48 -10.95 7.92
CA SER A 67 -5.65 -9.97 6.85
C SER A 67 -5.36 -8.57 7.35
N VAL A 68 -4.41 -7.91 6.71
CA VAL A 68 -4.02 -6.53 6.97
C VAL A 68 -4.41 -5.70 5.75
N THR A 69 -5.14 -4.63 5.97
CA THR A 69 -5.65 -3.79 4.89
C THR A 69 -5.07 -2.39 5.00
N ILE A 70 -4.69 -1.81 3.85
CA ILE A 70 -4.24 -0.43 3.76
C ILE A 70 -5.15 0.33 2.80
N ALA A 71 -5.56 1.52 3.21
CA ALA A 71 -6.42 2.39 2.41
C ALA A 71 -6.04 3.85 2.66
N PRO A 72 -6.33 4.77 1.69
CA PRO A 72 -6.14 6.19 1.93
C PRO A 72 -6.93 6.66 3.15
N GLU A 73 -6.35 7.57 3.93
CA GLU A 73 -7.02 8.14 5.11
C GLU A 73 -8.29 8.89 4.71
N SER A 74 -8.25 9.58 3.59
CA SER A 74 -9.41 10.31 3.08
C SER A 74 -9.58 10.08 1.59
N GLY A 75 -10.83 9.95 1.14
CA GLY A 75 -11.16 9.74 -0.25
C GLY A 75 -10.92 8.31 -0.71
N GLU A 76 -11.13 8.10 -1.99
CA GLU A 76 -10.91 6.82 -2.64
C GLU A 76 -9.80 6.97 -3.68
N LYS A 77 -8.95 5.96 -3.81
CA LYS A 77 -7.94 5.87 -4.86
C LYS A 77 -8.09 4.56 -5.60
N PRO A 78 -7.82 4.53 -6.92
CA PRO A 78 -7.81 3.27 -7.68
C PRO A 78 -6.81 2.28 -7.07
N GLY A 79 -7.20 1.01 -7.03
CA GLY A 79 -6.36 -0.05 -6.47
C GLY A 79 -6.42 -0.19 -4.96
N PHE A 80 -7.23 0.61 -4.26
CA PHE A 80 -7.41 0.51 -2.81
C PHE A 80 -8.85 0.11 -2.45
N PRO A 81 -9.06 -0.52 -1.30
CA PRO A 81 -8.03 -0.95 -0.34
C PRO A 81 -7.18 -2.11 -0.87
N LYS A 82 -5.95 -2.18 -0.39
CA LYS A 82 -5.06 -3.31 -0.65
C LYS A 82 -5.01 -4.19 0.60
N THR A 83 -4.94 -5.49 0.40
CA THR A 83 -4.90 -6.45 1.50
C THR A 83 -3.66 -7.33 1.38
N ALA A 84 -2.98 -7.52 2.50
CA ALA A 84 -1.90 -8.47 2.64
C ALA A 84 -2.24 -9.45 3.75
N THR A 85 -1.64 -10.61 3.72
CA THR A 85 -1.81 -11.62 4.77
C THR A 85 -0.49 -11.75 5.53
N SER A 86 -0.56 -11.77 6.85
CA SER A 86 0.64 -11.94 7.67
C SER A 86 1.28 -13.32 7.44
N PHE A 87 2.61 -13.33 7.38
CA PHE A 87 3.38 -14.56 7.20
C PHE A 87 3.47 -15.34 8.51
N SER A 88 4.15 -16.49 8.46
CA SER A 88 4.37 -17.31 9.65
C SER A 88 5.15 -16.58 10.75
N THR A 89 5.92 -15.57 10.38
CA THR A 89 6.64 -14.68 11.32
C THR A 89 5.77 -13.56 11.85
N GLY A 90 4.52 -13.45 11.40
CA GLY A 90 3.62 -12.34 11.72
C GLY A 90 3.86 -11.09 10.88
N GLU A 91 4.87 -11.08 10.04
CA GLU A 91 5.22 -9.93 9.23
C GLU A 91 4.23 -9.73 8.06
N PHE A 92 4.00 -8.48 7.70
CA PHE A 92 3.25 -8.10 6.51
C PHE A 92 3.97 -6.97 5.79
N GLU A 93 3.70 -6.84 4.49
CA GLU A 93 4.38 -5.86 3.66
C GLU A 93 3.46 -5.34 2.57
N PHE A 94 3.54 -4.03 2.32
CA PHE A 94 2.94 -3.36 1.16
C PHE A 94 4.03 -2.64 0.39
N LEU A 95 4.09 -2.85 -0.91
CA LEU A 95 5.10 -2.27 -1.79
C LEU A 95 4.49 -1.26 -2.77
N GLY A 96 5.30 -0.31 -3.19
CA GLY A 96 4.95 0.59 -4.29
C GLY A 96 3.79 1.53 -3.99
N LEU A 97 3.72 2.06 -2.77
CA LEU A 97 2.65 2.97 -2.37
C LEU A 97 3.00 4.41 -2.75
N ALA A 98 2.08 5.09 -3.41
CA ALA A 98 2.24 6.50 -3.72
C ALA A 98 2.28 7.34 -2.44
N PRO A 99 3.02 8.47 -2.42
CA PRO A 99 3.03 9.35 -1.25
C PRO A 99 1.63 9.77 -0.83
N GLY A 100 1.41 9.88 0.46
CA GLY A 100 0.13 10.25 1.04
C GLY A 100 -0.08 9.62 2.41
N ARG A 101 -1.25 9.88 2.98
CA ARG A 101 -1.64 9.34 4.28
C ARG A 101 -2.55 8.14 4.10
N TYR A 102 -2.25 7.11 4.86
CA TYR A 102 -2.96 5.84 4.78
C TYR A 102 -3.32 5.34 6.17
N VAL A 103 -4.36 4.51 6.22
CA VAL A 103 -4.73 3.78 7.42
C VAL A 103 -4.46 2.30 7.18
N VAL A 104 -3.67 1.72 8.04
CA VAL A 104 -3.41 0.26 8.07
C VAL A 104 -4.27 -0.34 9.16
N SER A 105 -5.02 -1.37 8.83
CA SER A 105 -5.95 -1.98 9.78
C SER A 105 -5.97 -3.50 9.69
N LEU A 106 -6.24 -4.14 10.83
CA LEU A 106 -6.53 -5.57 10.89
C LEU A 106 -8.03 -5.80 10.69
N ASN A 107 -8.39 -6.97 10.17
CA ASN A 107 -9.79 -7.35 10.04
C ASN A 107 -10.36 -7.68 11.42
N ALA A 108 -11.25 -6.82 11.93
CA ALA A 108 -11.82 -6.98 13.27
C ALA A 108 -12.60 -8.29 13.43
N SER A 109 -13.35 -8.69 12.41
CA SER A 109 -14.10 -9.94 12.44
C SER A 109 -13.18 -11.15 12.56
N GLN A 110 -12.09 -11.16 11.81
CA GLN A 110 -11.10 -12.24 11.85
C GLN A 110 -10.41 -12.30 13.20
N VAL A 111 -10.05 -11.15 13.77
CA VAL A 111 -9.43 -11.07 15.09
C VAL A 111 -10.31 -11.72 16.14
N VAL A 112 -11.61 -11.43 16.13
CA VAL A 112 -12.56 -12.01 17.06
C VAL A 112 -12.75 -13.51 16.81
N GLN A 113 -12.88 -13.93 15.54
CA GLN A 113 -13.06 -15.34 15.19
C GLN A 113 -11.87 -16.22 15.62
N LEU A 114 -10.67 -15.69 15.59
CA LEU A 114 -9.48 -16.41 16.00
C LEU A 114 -9.23 -16.39 17.51
N GLY A 115 -10.12 -15.76 18.27
CA GLY A 115 -10.05 -15.74 19.72
C GLY A 115 -9.17 -14.66 20.32
N TYR A 116 -8.73 -13.70 19.51
CA TYR A 116 -7.97 -12.56 20.02
C TYR A 116 -8.90 -11.51 20.62
N GLN A 117 -8.41 -10.83 21.63
CA GLN A 117 -9.13 -9.69 22.19
C GLN A 117 -9.00 -8.49 21.27
N LYS A 118 -10.09 -7.74 21.16
CA LYS A 118 -10.10 -6.53 20.33
C LYS A 118 -9.37 -5.42 21.06
N THR A 119 -8.18 -5.10 20.54
CA THR A 119 -7.38 -3.98 20.99
C THR A 119 -7.32 -2.92 19.90
N GLU A 120 -6.28 -2.11 19.84
CA GLU A 120 -6.10 -1.13 18.78
C GLU A 120 -5.77 -1.85 17.47
N LEU A 121 -6.67 -1.76 16.49
CA LEU A 121 -6.57 -2.48 15.21
C LEU A 121 -6.23 -1.58 14.03
N THR A 122 -5.97 -0.30 14.26
CA THR A 122 -5.67 0.66 13.20
C THR A 122 -4.42 1.46 13.49
N ARG A 123 -3.69 1.81 12.43
CA ARG A 123 -2.54 2.71 12.47
C ARG A 123 -2.62 3.66 11.29
N THR A 124 -2.39 4.94 11.55
CA THR A 124 -2.29 5.95 10.49
C THR A 124 -0.82 6.19 10.18
N ILE A 125 -0.48 6.17 8.90
CA ILE A 125 0.90 6.38 8.44
C ILE A 125 0.93 7.44 7.35
N GLU A 126 2.09 8.02 7.13
CA GLU A 126 2.34 8.95 6.04
C GLU A 126 3.55 8.49 5.23
N ILE A 127 3.35 8.36 3.92
CA ILE A 127 4.42 8.07 2.98
C ILE A 127 4.84 9.37 2.33
N ARG A 128 6.12 9.71 2.48
CA ARG A 128 6.69 10.96 1.98
C ARG A 128 7.33 10.76 0.63
N VAL A 129 7.48 11.85 -0.12
CA VAL A 129 8.24 11.85 -1.36
C VAL A 129 9.73 11.91 -1.02
N LEU A 130 10.44 10.81 -1.23
CA LEU A 130 11.89 10.72 -1.02
C LEU A 130 12.55 10.15 -2.28
N PRO A 131 13.81 10.54 -2.59
CA PRO A 131 14.49 10.08 -3.81
C PRO A 131 14.55 8.57 -3.99
N ASP A 132 14.75 7.83 -2.90
CA ASP A 132 14.84 6.37 -2.91
C ASP A 132 13.56 5.69 -2.38
N GLY A 133 12.47 6.46 -2.23
CA GLY A 133 11.23 5.99 -1.62
C GLY A 133 11.27 6.05 -0.09
N ASP A 134 10.10 6.16 0.52
CA ASP A 134 9.95 6.15 1.96
C ASP A 134 9.80 4.72 2.46
N GLN A 135 10.37 4.41 3.59
CA GLN A 135 10.21 3.11 4.24
C GLN A 135 9.61 3.31 5.61
N ILE A 136 8.41 2.79 5.79
CA ILE A 136 7.72 2.81 7.06
C ILE A 136 7.82 1.41 7.66
N ASN A 137 8.71 1.25 8.62
CA ASN A 137 8.90 0.01 9.36
C ASN A 137 8.21 0.13 10.72
N ASN A 138 8.03 -0.99 11.40
CA ASN A 138 7.44 -1.02 12.74
C ASN A 138 5.98 -0.59 12.81
N VAL A 139 5.23 -0.85 11.76
CA VAL A 139 3.76 -0.73 11.81
C VAL A 139 3.24 -1.99 12.49
N ASP A 140 3.47 -2.07 13.79
CA ASP A 140 3.24 -3.30 14.54
C ASP A 140 1.89 -3.30 15.24
N PHE A 141 1.25 -4.44 15.24
CA PHE A 141 0.02 -4.68 15.98
C PHE A 141 0.27 -5.76 17.02
N ARG A 142 -0.18 -5.49 18.22
CA ARG A 142 -0.08 -6.45 19.33
C ARG A 142 -1.48 -6.82 19.79
N LEU A 143 -1.77 -8.09 19.72
CA LEU A 143 -3.05 -8.66 20.16
C LEU A 143 -2.86 -9.39 21.46
N GLU A 144 -3.97 -9.59 22.17
CA GLU A 144 -4.03 -10.41 23.38
C GLU A 144 -4.99 -11.57 23.16
N ARG A 145 -4.67 -12.69 23.76
CA ARG A 145 -5.50 -13.87 23.62
C ARG A 145 -5.93 -14.41 24.97
#